data_4463175ba74c0beacdf06041f8f3db9b
#
_entry.id   4463175ba74c0beacdf06041f8f3db9b
#
_cell.length_a   1.000
_cell.length_b   1.000
_cell.length_c   1.000
_cell.angle_alpha   90.00
_cell.angle_beta   90.00
_cell.angle_gamma   90.00
#
_symmetry.space_group_name_H-M   'P 1'
#
loop_
_entity.id
_entity.type
_entity.pdbx_description
1 polymer ?
#
loop_
_entity_poly.entity_id
_entity_poly.type
_entity_poly.pdbx_seq_one_letter_code
_entity_poly.pdbx_strand_id
1 'polypeptide(L)'
;MRASLTLLCCLLALAPLGAAEPVATATKEKESGKKGWAGGHPDTAKEMNCGWFYNWGPHGNSKDGVEFVPMIKGKKGATEKVLAQVRKSGAKVLLGFNEPEREKQGDTTVEEALDLWPRLMATGLRLGSPAPSSDKEGMAWLEKFMEGVEKRKLRVDFLAVHWYRSADVEKFSEWLDGLHQRYGRPIWVTEFNAKFTDGDRDKFAREAFRMLAHHRFVERFAYMNGFHAEPGALFEGKGEAKTPTKLGELYRDTAR
;
A
#
# COMPACT_ATOMS: atom_id res chain seq x y z
N MET A 1 -43.56 73.86 22.58
CA MET A 1 -43.57 72.56 21.96
C MET A 1 -42.20 71.91 22.24
N ARG A 2 -42.14 71.01 23.18
CA ARG A 2 -40.92 70.31 23.58
C ARG A 2 -41.01 68.90 23.07
N ALA A 3 -40.10 68.47 22.17
CA ALA A 3 -39.98 67.12 21.69
C ALA A 3 -39.08 66.33 22.65
N SER A 4 -39.64 65.31 23.25
CA SER A 4 -38.90 64.33 24.06
C SER A 4 -38.24 63.26 23.17
N LEU A 5 -36.93 63.14 23.32
CA LEU A 5 -36.13 62.14 22.63
C LEU A 5 -36.01 60.90 23.54
N THR A 6 -36.65 59.78 23.16
CA THR A 6 -36.59 58.54 23.94
C THR A 6 -35.39 57.76 23.47
N LEU A 7 -34.44 57.50 24.36
CA LEU A 7 -33.24 56.73 24.12
C LEU A 7 -33.55 55.26 24.34
N LEU A 8 -33.45 54.46 23.24
CA LEU A 8 -33.65 52.99 23.26
C LEU A 8 -32.33 52.30 23.56
N CYS A 9 -32.15 51.79 24.80
CA CYS A 9 -31.00 50.93 25.17
C CYS A 9 -31.19 49.52 24.63
N CYS A 10 -30.43 49.15 23.62
CA CYS A 10 -30.28 47.75 23.23
C CYS A 10 -29.31 47.03 24.18
N LEU A 11 -29.85 46.16 25.03
CA LEU A 11 -29.09 45.17 25.80
C LEU A 11 -28.69 44.02 24.86
N LEU A 12 -27.42 43.96 24.51
CA LEU A 12 -26.82 42.80 23.86
C LEU A 12 -26.58 41.71 24.92
N ALA A 13 -27.38 40.63 24.86
CA ALA A 13 -27.16 39.43 25.64
C ALA A 13 -25.98 38.67 25.08
N LEU A 14 -24.88 38.55 25.82
CA LEU A 14 -23.79 37.65 25.56
C LEU A 14 -24.26 36.22 25.86
N ALA A 15 -24.33 35.38 24.82
CA ALA A 15 -24.51 33.94 24.96
C ALA A 15 -23.24 33.30 25.52
N PRO A 16 -23.33 32.31 26.44
CA PRO A 16 -22.15 31.63 26.95
C PRO A 16 -21.51 30.80 25.86
N LEU A 17 -20.15 30.86 25.72
CA LEU A 17 -19.38 29.96 24.89
C LEU A 17 -19.68 28.51 25.31
N GLY A 18 -20.24 27.76 24.41
CA GLY A 18 -20.48 26.34 24.59
C GLY A 18 -19.17 25.59 24.89
N ALA A 19 -19.19 24.79 25.95
CA ALA A 19 -18.13 23.88 26.30
C ALA A 19 -17.84 22.98 25.08
N ALA A 20 -16.57 22.91 24.69
CA ALA A 20 -16.11 21.99 23.66
C ALA A 20 -16.45 20.53 24.09
N GLU A 21 -17.21 19.84 23.27
CA GLU A 21 -17.44 18.41 23.46
C GLU A 21 -16.09 17.64 23.47
N PRO A 22 -15.92 16.65 24.34
CA PRO A 22 -14.71 15.86 24.36
C PRO A 22 -14.57 15.12 23.00
N VAL A 23 -13.48 15.42 22.30
CA VAL A 23 -13.06 14.65 21.12
C VAL A 23 -13.00 13.18 21.52
N ALA A 24 -13.90 12.39 20.96
CA ALA A 24 -13.93 10.95 21.15
C ALA A 24 -12.52 10.41 20.86
N THR A 25 -11.87 9.88 21.89
CA THR A 25 -10.62 9.12 21.74
C THR A 25 -10.91 7.94 20.82
N ALA A 26 -10.52 8.10 19.55
CA ALA A 26 -10.47 6.99 18.62
C ALA A 26 -9.62 5.90 19.28
N THR A 27 -10.24 4.79 19.62
CA THR A 27 -9.55 3.56 20.02
C THR A 27 -8.54 3.30 18.91
N LYS A 28 -7.24 3.38 19.22
CA LYS A 28 -6.17 2.95 18.32
C LYS A 28 -6.46 1.48 17.99
N GLU A 29 -7.14 1.23 16.88
CA GLU A 29 -7.05 -0.07 16.23
C GLU A 29 -5.54 -0.31 16.08
N LYS A 30 -5.09 -1.48 16.54
CA LYS A 30 -3.67 -1.87 16.49
C LYS A 30 -3.28 -1.86 15.02
N GLU A 31 -2.68 -0.76 14.57
CA GLU A 31 -2.27 -0.61 13.17
C GLU A 31 -1.43 -1.81 12.82
N SER A 32 -1.87 -2.58 11.81
CA SER A 32 -1.01 -3.59 11.20
C SER A 32 0.23 -2.84 10.75
N GLY A 33 1.41 -3.23 11.27
CA GLY A 33 2.63 -2.47 11.07
C GLY A 33 2.95 -2.24 9.58
N LYS A 34 3.81 -1.28 9.30
CA LYS A 34 4.22 -0.94 7.92
C LYS A 34 4.83 -2.13 7.16
N LYS A 35 5.61 -2.95 7.87
CA LYS A 35 6.35 -4.06 7.29
C LYS A 35 5.47 -5.25 6.97
N GLY A 36 5.53 -5.72 5.74
CA GLY A 36 4.76 -6.83 5.20
C GLY A 36 5.61 -7.91 4.56
N TRP A 37 4.96 -8.93 4.06
CA TRP A 37 5.56 -10.07 3.39
C TRP A 37 4.96 -10.27 2.00
N ALA A 38 5.81 -10.18 0.95
CA ALA A 38 5.46 -10.56 -0.40
C ALA A 38 5.72 -12.06 -0.59
N GLY A 39 4.66 -12.88 -0.43
CA GLY A 39 4.76 -14.34 -0.51
C GLY A 39 3.76 -15.06 0.39
N GLY A 40 3.32 -16.23 -0.03
CA GLY A 40 2.07 -16.86 0.31
C GLY A 40 1.82 -17.41 1.72
N HIS A 41 2.70 -17.28 2.72
CA HIS A 41 2.49 -17.98 3.99
C HIS A 41 2.46 -17.06 5.20
N PRO A 42 1.35 -17.08 5.98
CA PRO A 42 1.23 -16.29 7.20
C PRO A 42 2.29 -16.64 8.26
N ASP A 43 2.70 -17.90 8.34
CA ASP A 43 3.71 -18.35 9.31
C ASP A 43 5.09 -17.72 9.01
N THR A 44 5.49 -17.64 7.75
CA THR A 44 6.72 -16.93 7.35
C THR A 44 6.59 -15.43 7.61
N ALA A 45 5.45 -14.82 7.32
CA ALA A 45 5.21 -13.42 7.63
C ALA A 45 5.30 -13.14 9.14
N LYS A 46 4.79 -14.05 9.97
CA LYS A 46 4.90 -13.99 11.43
C LYS A 46 6.34 -14.16 11.89
N GLU A 47 7.08 -15.16 11.38
CA GLU A 47 8.50 -15.38 11.67
C GLU A 47 9.34 -14.13 11.37
N MET A 48 9.03 -13.45 10.25
CA MET A 48 9.68 -12.21 9.84
C MET A 48 9.14 -10.96 10.54
N ASN A 49 8.31 -11.14 11.58
CA ASN A 49 7.67 -10.04 12.33
C ASN A 49 6.96 -9.03 11.43
N CYS A 50 6.24 -9.52 10.41
CA CYS A 50 5.43 -8.70 9.52
C CYS A 50 4.01 -8.51 10.06
N GLY A 51 3.39 -7.36 9.76
CA GLY A 51 2.00 -7.06 10.13
C GLY A 51 0.98 -7.54 9.12
N TRP A 52 1.42 -7.73 7.89
CA TRP A 52 0.56 -8.12 6.78
C TRP A 52 1.33 -8.94 5.74
N PHE A 53 0.59 -9.63 4.88
CA PHE A 53 1.14 -10.35 3.73
C PHE A 53 0.12 -10.44 2.60
N TYR A 54 0.61 -10.75 1.41
CA TYR A 54 -0.21 -11.06 0.25
C TYR A 54 0.45 -12.16 -0.59
N ASN A 55 -0.29 -12.73 -1.53
CA ASN A 55 0.14 -13.90 -2.32
C ASN A 55 -0.21 -13.77 -3.81
N TRP A 56 -0.32 -12.54 -4.32
CA TRP A 56 -0.75 -12.24 -5.69
C TRP A 56 -2.13 -12.78 -6.08
N GLY A 57 -2.94 -13.15 -5.09
CA GLY A 57 -4.25 -13.73 -5.33
C GLY A 57 -5.32 -13.23 -4.36
N PRO A 58 -6.59 -13.56 -4.65
CA PRO A 58 -7.71 -13.09 -3.87
C PRO A 58 -8.00 -13.92 -2.62
N HIS A 59 -7.32 -15.08 -2.45
CA HIS A 59 -7.64 -16.04 -1.42
C HIS A 59 -6.49 -16.21 -0.43
N GLY A 60 -6.82 -16.10 0.85
CA GLY A 60 -5.95 -16.29 1.99
C GLY A 60 -6.69 -15.92 3.27
N ASN A 61 -6.09 -16.21 4.42
CA ASN A 61 -6.68 -15.90 5.71
C ASN A 61 -5.65 -15.19 6.59
N SER A 62 -6.09 -14.15 7.28
CA SER A 62 -5.32 -13.55 8.37
C SER A 62 -5.12 -14.58 9.50
N LYS A 63 -3.93 -14.60 10.07
CA LYS A 63 -3.58 -15.57 11.12
C LYS A 63 -2.67 -14.91 12.15
N ASP A 64 -2.93 -15.16 13.42
CA ASP A 64 -2.04 -14.77 14.54
C ASP A 64 -1.64 -13.29 14.56
N GLY A 65 -2.54 -12.39 14.16
CA GLY A 65 -2.30 -10.96 14.11
C GLY A 65 -1.50 -10.49 12.88
N VAL A 66 -1.34 -11.35 11.87
CA VAL A 66 -0.82 -11.01 10.54
C VAL A 66 -2.00 -10.89 9.56
N GLU A 67 -2.18 -9.71 8.99
CA GLU A 67 -3.29 -9.41 8.07
C GLU A 67 -3.02 -10.01 6.68
N PHE A 68 -3.98 -10.77 6.14
CA PHE A 68 -3.97 -11.12 4.73
C PHE A 68 -4.61 -10.00 3.90
N VAL A 69 -3.91 -9.55 2.86
CA VAL A 69 -4.39 -8.54 1.93
C VAL A 69 -4.65 -9.20 0.57
N PRO A 70 -5.91 -9.38 0.16
CA PRO A 70 -6.23 -9.93 -1.16
C PRO A 70 -5.78 -9.02 -2.29
N MET A 71 -5.47 -9.63 -3.45
CA MET A 71 -5.12 -8.96 -4.68
C MET A 71 -5.96 -9.51 -5.84
N ILE A 72 -6.40 -8.63 -6.72
CA ILE A 72 -6.89 -9.02 -8.05
C ILE A 72 -5.73 -8.85 -9.02
N LYS A 73 -5.02 -9.96 -9.32
CA LYS A 73 -3.78 -9.92 -10.08
C LYS A 73 -3.92 -9.31 -11.48
N GLY A 74 -5.04 -9.53 -12.15
CA GLY A 74 -5.29 -9.01 -13.49
C GLY A 74 -6.76 -9.17 -13.90
N LYS A 75 -7.09 -8.79 -15.14
CA LYS A 75 -8.47 -8.80 -15.68
C LYS A 75 -9.22 -10.11 -15.46
N LYS A 76 -8.53 -11.25 -15.59
CA LYS A 76 -9.14 -12.60 -15.40
C LYS A 76 -9.65 -12.83 -13.97
N GLY A 77 -9.08 -12.16 -12.98
CA GLY A 77 -9.49 -12.24 -11.58
C GLY A 77 -10.63 -11.28 -11.20
N ALA A 78 -10.94 -10.28 -12.01
CA ALA A 78 -11.94 -9.26 -11.72
C ALA A 78 -13.38 -9.74 -12.01
N THR A 79 -13.73 -10.96 -11.61
CA THR A 79 -15.08 -11.53 -11.80
C THR A 79 -15.95 -11.31 -10.58
N GLU A 80 -17.27 -11.23 -10.77
CA GLU A 80 -18.21 -11.05 -9.64
C GLU A 80 -18.08 -12.18 -8.61
N LYS A 81 -17.85 -13.41 -9.05
CA LYS A 81 -17.66 -14.57 -8.16
C LYS A 81 -16.45 -14.35 -7.23
N VAL A 82 -15.30 -13.90 -7.76
CA VAL A 82 -14.09 -13.65 -6.99
C VAL A 82 -14.29 -12.45 -6.06
N LEU A 83 -14.84 -11.35 -6.57
CA LEU A 83 -15.06 -10.14 -5.78
C LEU A 83 -16.07 -10.36 -4.65
N ALA A 84 -17.10 -11.21 -4.86
CA ALA A 84 -18.02 -11.61 -3.80
C ALA A 84 -17.33 -12.42 -2.69
N GLN A 85 -16.34 -13.26 -3.03
CA GLN A 85 -15.52 -13.98 -2.05
C GLN A 85 -14.62 -13.02 -1.26
N VAL A 86 -14.00 -12.05 -1.95
CA VAL A 86 -13.18 -11.01 -1.31
C VAL A 86 -14.02 -10.18 -0.33
N ARG A 87 -15.24 -9.79 -0.68
CA ARG A 87 -16.16 -9.09 0.25
C ARG A 87 -16.46 -9.91 1.51
N LYS A 88 -16.61 -11.24 1.37
CA LYS A 88 -16.92 -12.16 2.49
C LYS A 88 -15.71 -12.53 3.34
N SER A 89 -14.49 -12.27 2.89
CA SER A 89 -13.25 -12.66 3.60
C SER A 89 -12.98 -11.84 4.87
N GLY A 90 -13.68 -10.73 5.08
CA GLY A 90 -13.41 -9.81 6.18
C GLY A 90 -12.19 -8.90 5.95
N ALA A 91 -11.56 -8.96 4.77
CA ALA A 91 -10.45 -8.06 4.41
C ALA A 91 -10.90 -6.59 4.48
N LYS A 92 -9.97 -5.71 4.82
CA LYS A 92 -10.19 -4.25 4.88
C LYS A 92 -9.65 -3.54 3.65
N VAL A 93 -8.70 -4.16 2.97
CA VAL A 93 -7.94 -3.60 1.86
C VAL A 93 -7.97 -4.59 0.70
N LEU A 94 -7.95 -4.07 -0.52
CA LEU A 94 -7.81 -4.82 -1.76
C LEU A 94 -6.70 -4.20 -2.60
N LEU A 95 -5.71 -4.99 -3.01
CA LEU A 95 -4.72 -4.60 -3.99
C LEU A 95 -5.28 -4.75 -5.41
N GLY A 96 -4.97 -3.78 -6.25
CA GLY A 96 -5.29 -3.80 -7.68
C GLY A 96 -4.40 -4.75 -8.48
N PHE A 97 -4.38 -4.55 -9.79
CA PHE A 97 -3.67 -5.42 -10.74
C PHE A 97 -2.15 -5.39 -10.54
N ASN A 98 -1.50 -6.55 -10.67
CA ASN A 98 -0.05 -6.70 -10.55
C ASN A 98 0.59 -6.65 -11.93
N GLU A 99 1.52 -5.73 -12.14
CA GLU A 99 2.24 -5.52 -13.40
C GLU A 99 1.33 -5.70 -14.62
N PRO A 100 0.24 -4.89 -14.69
CA PRO A 100 -0.81 -5.08 -15.69
C PRO A 100 -0.31 -4.95 -17.13
N GLU A 101 0.77 -4.20 -17.36
CA GLU A 101 1.41 -4.03 -18.67
C GLU A 101 2.17 -5.28 -19.14
N ARG A 102 2.40 -6.25 -18.23
CA ARG A 102 3.14 -7.47 -18.54
C ARG A 102 2.18 -8.62 -18.88
N GLU A 103 2.28 -9.18 -20.09
CA GLU A 103 1.46 -10.30 -20.56
C GLU A 103 1.51 -11.52 -19.60
N LYS A 104 2.69 -11.83 -19.05
CA LYS A 104 2.89 -12.95 -18.12
C LYS A 104 2.46 -12.63 -16.68
N GLN A 105 2.00 -11.42 -16.40
CA GLN A 105 1.56 -10.96 -15.08
C GLN A 105 0.06 -10.59 -15.10
N GLY A 106 -0.27 -9.33 -14.99
CA GLY A 106 -1.66 -8.87 -14.94
C GLY A 106 -2.37 -8.89 -16.29
N ASP A 107 -1.65 -8.78 -17.39
CA ASP A 107 -2.17 -8.82 -18.77
C ASP A 107 -3.47 -8.00 -18.92
N THR A 108 -3.39 -6.73 -18.59
CA THR A 108 -4.56 -5.84 -18.52
C THR A 108 -4.19 -4.48 -19.11
N THR A 109 -4.83 -4.09 -20.18
CA THR A 109 -4.65 -2.76 -20.76
C THR A 109 -5.22 -1.68 -19.83
N VAL A 110 -4.80 -0.44 -20.01
CA VAL A 110 -5.34 0.70 -19.23
C VAL A 110 -6.85 0.80 -19.36
N GLU A 111 -7.37 0.63 -20.57
CA GLU A 111 -8.82 0.74 -20.83
C GLU A 111 -9.60 -0.39 -20.14
N GLU A 112 -9.13 -1.65 -20.28
CA GLU A 112 -9.72 -2.79 -19.56
C GLU A 112 -9.67 -2.59 -18.04
N ALA A 113 -8.57 -2.04 -17.51
CA ALA A 113 -8.45 -1.75 -16.09
C ALA A 113 -9.47 -0.72 -15.63
N LEU A 114 -9.63 0.38 -16.37
CA LEU A 114 -10.60 1.42 -16.08
C LEU A 114 -12.05 0.93 -16.17
N ASP A 115 -12.36 0.05 -17.12
CA ASP A 115 -13.69 -0.54 -17.27
C ASP A 115 -14.04 -1.54 -16.15
N LEU A 116 -13.03 -2.26 -15.64
CA LEU A 116 -13.19 -3.21 -14.54
C LEU A 116 -13.15 -2.53 -13.16
N TRP A 117 -12.54 -1.34 -13.05
CA TRP A 117 -12.30 -0.67 -11.78
C TRP A 117 -13.56 -0.44 -10.94
N PRO A 118 -14.71 -0.05 -11.50
CA PRO A 118 -15.97 0.08 -10.75
C PRO A 118 -16.39 -1.19 -10.02
N ARG A 119 -16.06 -2.38 -10.55
CA ARG A 119 -16.34 -3.65 -9.88
C ARG A 119 -15.46 -3.84 -8.62
N LEU A 120 -14.20 -3.45 -8.70
CA LEU A 120 -13.30 -3.47 -7.54
C LEU A 120 -13.78 -2.46 -6.49
N MET A 121 -14.16 -1.25 -6.91
CA MET A 121 -14.74 -0.22 -6.03
C MET A 121 -16.01 -0.71 -5.32
N ALA A 122 -16.85 -1.50 -5.99
CA ALA A 122 -18.07 -2.07 -5.43
C ALA A 122 -17.83 -3.09 -4.30
N THR A 123 -16.58 -3.51 -4.06
CA THR A 123 -16.24 -4.29 -2.87
C THR A 123 -16.39 -3.49 -1.58
N GLY A 124 -16.33 -2.17 -1.63
CA GLY A 124 -16.33 -1.27 -0.49
C GLY A 124 -15.02 -1.24 0.28
N LEU A 125 -14.02 -2.06 -0.09
CA LEU A 125 -12.72 -2.12 0.57
C LEU A 125 -11.87 -0.89 0.24
N ARG A 126 -10.90 -0.57 1.08
CA ARG A 126 -9.85 0.39 0.76
C ARG A 126 -9.03 -0.15 -0.41
N LEU A 127 -8.91 0.62 -1.49
CA LEU A 127 -8.47 0.12 -2.79
C LEU A 127 -7.13 0.73 -3.21
N GLY A 128 -6.12 -0.14 -3.36
CA GLY A 128 -4.83 0.22 -3.93
C GLY A 128 -4.87 0.30 -5.45
N SER A 129 -4.10 1.20 -6.04
CA SER A 129 -3.93 1.24 -7.49
C SER A 129 -3.43 -0.10 -8.03
N PRO A 130 -3.49 -0.36 -9.32
CA PRO A 130 -2.59 -1.31 -9.94
C PRO A 130 -1.13 -0.99 -9.58
N ALA A 131 -0.29 -2.03 -9.45
CA ALA A 131 1.13 -1.92 -9.19
C ALA A 131 1.90 -2.33 -10.46
N PRO A 132 2.13 -1.43 -11.43
CA PRO A 132 2.92 -1.74 -12.60
C PRO A 132 4.41 -1.86 -12.26
N SER A 133 5.18 -2.39 -13.19
CA SER A 133 6.64 -2.40 -13.05
C SER A 133 7.19 -0.98 -12.93
N SER A 134 8.33 -0.83 -12.28
CA SER A 134 8.94 0.51 -12.07
C SER A 134 9.73 1.03 -13.27
N ASP A 135 9.72 0.35 -14.40
CA ASP A 135 10.37 0.81 -15.62
C ASP A 135 9.53 1.86 -16.39
N LYS A 136 10.06 2.31 -17.52
CA LYS A 136 9.41 3.34 -18.33
C LYS A 136 8.01 2.93 -18.82
N GLU A 137 7.83 1.66 -19.18
CA GLU A 137 6.56 1.14 -19.69
C GLU A 137 5.50 1.08 -18.58
N GLY A 138 5.86 0.51 -17.42
CA GLY A 138 4.96 0.44 -16.29
C GLY A 138 4.58 1.82 -15.75
N MET A 139 5.53 2.75 -15.69
CA MET A 139 5.23 4.11 -15.24
C MET A 139 4.34 4.88 -16.22
N ALA A 140 4.51 4.68 -17.53
CA ALA A 140 3.60 5.25 -18.53
C ALA A 140 2.19 4.62 -18.46
N TRP A 141 2.10 3.34 -18.11
CA TRP A 141 0.82 2.67 -17.87
C TRP A 141 0.11 3.28 -16.65
N LEU A 142 0.84 3.46 -15.52
CA LEU A 142 0.27 4.07 -14.31
C LEU A 142 -0.24 5.49 -14.56
N GLU A 143 0.54 6.29 -15.27
CA GLU A 143 0.16 7.66 -15.62
C GLU A 143 -1.18 7.70 -16.36
N LYS A 144 -1.32 6.92 -17.44
CA LYS A 144 -2.56 6.86 -18.23
C LYS A 144 -3.74 6.31 -17.40
N PHE A 145 -3.49 5.33 -16.52
CA PHE A 145 -4.51 4.82 -15.63
C PHE A 145 -5.01 5.89 -14.66
N MET A 146 -4.09 6.61 -14.02
CA MET A 146 -4.46 7.67 -13.06
C MET A 146 -5.16 8.86 -13.74
N GLU A 147 -4.77 9.22 -14.97
CA GLU A 147 -5.51 10.19 -15.78
C GLU A 147 -6.95 9.73 -16.06
N GLY A 148 -7.12 8.45 -16.40
CA GLY A 148 -8.44 7.83 -16.57
C GLY A 148 -9.25 7.80 -15.29
N VAL A 149 -8.62 7.54 -14.14
CA VAL A 149 -9.23 7.60 -12.79
C VAL A 149 -9.81 8.99 -12.53
N GLU A 150 -9.04 10.05 -12.75
CA GLU A 150 -9.50 11.43 -12.56
C GLU A 150 -10.65 11.77 -13.53
N LYS A 151 -10.48 11.47 -14.82
CA LYS A 151 -11.49 11.72 -15.85
C LYS A 151 -12.82 11.02 -15.59
N ARG A 152 -12.76 9.76 -15.12
CA ARG A 152 -13.95 8.94 -14.82
C ARG A 152 -14.43 9.08 -13.37
N LYS A 153 -13.77 9.92 -12.54
CA LYS A 153 -14.06 10.11 -11.11
C LYS A 153 -14.08 8.79 -10.32
N LEU A 154 -13.11 7.94 -10.60
CA LEU A 154 -12.95 6.66 -9.92
C LEU A 154 -12.17 6.83 -8.62
N ARG A 155 -12.38 5.92 -7.66
CA ARG A 155 -11.68 5.95 -6.36
C ARG A 155 -10.43 5.06 -6.40
N VAL A 156 -9.30 5.65 -5.98
CA VAL A 156 -8.05 4.96 -5.64
C VAL A 156 -7.59 5.54 -4.32
N ASP A 157 -7.42 4.72 -3.29
CA ASP A 157 -7.18 5.22 -1.92
C ASP A 157 -5.68 5.32 -1.59
N PHE A 158 -4.85 4.55 -2.25
CA PHE A 158 -3.38 4.58 -2.13
C PHE A 158 -2.72 4.08 -3.41
N LEU A 159 -1.45 4.43 -3.61
CA LEU A 159 -0.65 3.89 -4.71
C LEU A 159 0.03 2.59 -4.27
N ALA A 160 -0.12 1.52 -5.05
CA ALA A 160 0.69 0.32 -4.95
C ALA A 160 1.81 0.40 -6.00
N VAL A 161 3.06 0.18 -5.58
CA VAL A 161 4.23 0.37 -6.46
C VAL A 161 5.29 -0.70 -6.24
N HIS A 162 6.10 -0.93 -7.28
CA HIS A 162 7.28 -1.79 -7.26
C HIS A 162 8.56 -0.97 -7.43
N TRP A 163 9.69 -1.47 -6.89
CA TRP A 163 10.99 -0.91 -7.13
C TRP A 163 12.02 -1.97 -7.49
N TYR A 164 12.47 -1.95 -8.75
CA TYR A 164 13.52 -2.83 -9.27
C TYR A 164 14.53 -2.06 -10.15
N ARG A 165 14.56 -0.71 -10.05
CA ARG A 165 15.29 0.16 -10.99
C ARG A 165 16.77 0.25 -10.72
N SER A 166 17.18 0.39 -9.46
CA SER A 166 18.57 0.53 -9.07
C SER A 166 18.80 0.10 -7.62
N ALA A 167 20.05 -0.14 -7.25
CA ALA A 167 20.49 -0.36 -5.86
C ALA A 167 20.83 0.97 -5.15
N ASP A 168 20.11 2.05 -5.44
CA ASP A 168 20.32 3.40 -4.93
C ASP A 168 19.10 3.80 -4.08
N VAL A 169 19.28 3.86 -2.76
CA VAL A 169 18.20 4.15 -1.81
C VAL A 169 17.75 5.61 -1.86
N GLU A 170 18.65 6.54 -2.19
CA GLU A 170 18.32 7.96 -2.30
C GLU A 170 17.41 8.18 -3.50
N LYS A 171 17.75 7.64 -4.67
CA LYS A 171 16.87 7.66 -5.85
C LYS A 171 15.53 6.97 -5.59
N PHE A 172 15.52 5.90 -4.79
CA PHE A 172 14.27 5.25 -4.41
C PHE A 172 13.40 6.17 -3.56
N SER A 173 13.97 6.82 -2.55
CA SER A 173 13.26 7.77 -1.69
C SER A 173 12.72 8.97 -2.49
N GLU A 174 13.56 9.59 -3.32
CA GLU A 174 13.17 10.71 -4.20
C GLU A 174 12.03 10.34 -5.15
N TRP A 175 12.07 9.13 -5.70
CA TRP A 175 11.00 8.64 -6.57
C TRP A 175 9.68 8.46 -5.83
N LEU A 176 9.70 7.96 -4.58
CA LEU A 176 8.51 7.86 -3.74
C LEU A 176 7.93 9.25 -3.40
N ASP A 177 8.80 10.21 -3.07
CA ASP A 177 8.40 11.60 -2.86
C ASP A 177 7.75 12.20 -4.09
N GLY A 178 8.33 11.99 -5.27
CA GLY A 178 7.78 12.45 -6.54
C GLY A 178 6.41 11.86 -6.87
N LEU A 179 6.20 10.56 -6.58
CA LEU A 179 4.89 9.92 -6.74
C LEU A 179 3.85 10.52 -5.79
N HIS A 180 4.21 10.71 -4.52
CA HIS A 180 3.30 11.33 -3.57
C HIS A 180 2.97 12.77 -3.97
N GLN A 181 3.95 13.56 -4.37
CA GLN A 181 3.75 14.94 -4.84
C GLN A 181 2.81 14.99 -6.06
N ARG A 182 2.95 14.03 -6.99
CA ARG A 182 2.13 13.98 -8.21
C ARG A 182 0.69 13.57 -7.96
N TYR A 183 0.47 12.56 -7.12
CA TYR A 183 -0.84 11.92 -6.98
C TYR A 183 -1.55 12.21 -5.66
N GLY A 184 -0.87 12.79 -4.66
CA GLY A 184 -1.44 13.17 -3.37
C GLY A 184 -1.95 11.98 -2.54
N ARG A 185 -1.44 10.77 -2.76
CA ARG A 185 -1.91 9.54 -2.11
C ARG A 185 -0.82 8.88 -1.28
N PRO A 186 -1.18 8.19 -0.19
CA PRO A 186 -0.24 7.31 0.52
C PRO A 186 0.29 6.22 -0.41
N ILE A 187 1.47 5.68 -0.09
CA ILE A 187 2.16 4.69 -0.93
C ILE A 187 2.32 3.37 -0.19
N TRP A 188 2.03 2.28 -0.88
CA TRP A 188 2.42 0.93 -0.50
C TRP A 188 3.46 0.42 -1.49
N VAL A 189 4.66 0.16 -1.00
CA VAL A 189 5.70 -0.50 -1.78
C VAL A 189 5.48 -2.01 -1.66
N THR A 190 4.70 -2.57 -2.57
CA THR A 190 4.30 -3.98 -2.49
C THR A 190 5.42 -4.94 -2.88
N GLU A 191 6.37 -4.47 -3.68
CA GLU A 191 7.58 -5.23 -4.02
C GLU A 191 8.79 -4.29 -4.16
N PHE A 192 9.92 -4.68 -3.60
CA PHE A 192 11.19 -4.03 -3.92
C PHE A 192 12.37 -4.98 -3.72
N ASN A 193 13.35 -4.86 -4.60
CA ASN A 193 14.62 -5.58 -4.58
C ASN A 193 15.56 -4.92 -5.59
N ALA A 194 16.88 -5.14 -5.47
CA ALA A 194 17.90 -4.68 -6.43
C ALA A 194 18.44 -5.82 -7.32
N LYS A 195 17.69 -6.91 -7.50
CA LYS A 195 18.15 -8.11 -8.21
C LYS A 195 18.63 -7.86 -9.65
N PHE A 196 18.00 -6.94 -10.35
CA PHE A 196 18.28 -6.67 -11.77
C PHE A 196 19.25 -5.51 -11.96
N THR A 197 20.09 -5.22 -10.96
CA THR A 197 21.04 -4.13 -10.98
C THR A 197 22.46 -4.63 -10.67
N ASP A 198 23.46 -3.87 -11.05
CA ASP A 198 24.88 -4.14 -10.78
C ASP A 198 25.34 -3.69 -9.38
N GLY A 199 24.41 -3.10 -8.60
CA GLY A 199 24.74 -2.56 -7.26
C GLY A 199 24.79 -3.63 -6.17
N ASP A 200 25.33 -3.24 -5.00
CA ASP A 200 25.34 -4.06 -3.79
C ASP A 200 23.92 -4.21 -3.24
N ARG A 201 23.34 -5.38 -3.47
CA ARG A 201 21.94 -5.72 -3.09
C ARG A 201 21.75 -5.76 -1.58
N ASP A 202 22.73 -6.29 -0.85
CA ASP A 202 22.65 -6.38 0.61
C ASP A 202 22.72 -4.99 1.25
N LYS A 203 23.61 -4.13 0.76
CA LYS A 203 23.69 -2.75 1.19
C LYS A 203 22.37 -2.02 0.90
N PHE A 204 21.90 -2.10 -0.35
CA PHE A 204 20.63 -1.50 -0.74
C PHE A 204 19.46 -1.96 0.15
N ALA A 205 19.33 -3.27 0.36
CA ALA A 205 18.25 -3.81 1.17
C ALA A 205 18.28 -3.30 2.61
N ARG A 206 19.47 -3.31 3.25
CA ARG A 206 19.64 -2.77 4.62
C ARG A 206 19.25 -1.29 4.73
N GLU A 207 19.66 -0.49 3.76
CA GLU A 207 19.36 0.95 3.74
C GLU A 207 17.89 1.19 3.42
N ALA A 208 17.32 0.44 2.46
CA ALA A 208 15.92 0.55 2.08
C ALA A 208 14.97 0.14 3.22
N PHE A 209 15.29 -0.90 4.00
CA PHE A 209 14.45 -1.27 5.16
C PHE A 209 14.32 -0.12 6.16
N ARG A 210 15.43 0.55 6.48
CA ARG A 210 15.43 1.70 7.39
C ARG A 210 14.68 2.89 6.78
N MET A 211 14.97 3.21 5.53
CA MET A 211 14.34 4.32 4.80
C MET A 211 12.83 4.12 4.77
N LEU A 212 12.33 2.97 4.32
CA LEU A 212 10.89 2.70 4.19
C LEU A 212 10.16 2.68 5.54
N ALA A 213 10.78 2.15 6.60
CA ALA A 213 10.19 2.16 7.94
C ALA A 213 9.89 3.59 8.44
N HIS A 214 10.71 4.57 8.04
CA HIS A 214 10.58 5.96 8.50
C HIS A 214 10.01 6.92 7.44
N HIS A 215 9.83 6.46 6.18
CA HIS A 215 9.36 7.30 5.10
C HIS A 215 7.93 7.79 5.36
N ARG A 216 7.74 9.09 5.36
CA ARG A 216 6.47 9.73 5.80
C ARG A 216 5.26 9.40 4.93
N PHE A 217 5.47 9.12 3.64
CA PHE A 217 4.39 8.85 2.68
C PHE A 217 4.17 7.36 2.43
N VAL A 218 5.08 6.49 2.91
CA VAL A 218 4.94 5.05 2.82
C VAL A 218 4.15 4.54 4.03
N GLU A 219 2.98 3.98 3.76
CA GLU A 219 2.17 3.32 4.80
C GLU A 219 2.58 1.86 4.99
N ARG A 220 2.90 1.16 3.89
CA ARG A 220 3.27 -0.26 3.93
C ARG A 220 4.37 -0.57 2.92
N PHE A 221 5.21 -1.55 3.24
CA PHE A 221 6.22 -2.07 2.34
C PHE A 221 6.42 -3.56 2.53
N ALA A 222 6.76 -4.28 1.45
CA ALA A 222 7.10 -5.71 1.48
C ALA A 222 8.30 -5.98 0.58
N TYR A 223 9.34 -6.60 1.13
CA TYR A 223 10.51 -6.99 0.36
C TYR A 223 10.24 -8.23 -0.47
N MET A 224 10.68 -8.21 -1.73
CA MET A 224 10.57 -9.35 -2.62
C MET A 224 11.70 -10.34 -2.37
N ASN A 225 11.40 -11.38 -1.60
CA ASN A 225 12.32 -12.46 -1.25
C ASN A 225 12.23 -13.67 -2.20
N GLY A 226 11.76 -13.47 -3.43
CA GLY A 226 11.53 -14.57 -4.40
C GLY A 226 12.79 -15.28 -4.93
N PHE A 227 14.00 -14.94 -4.42
CA PHE A 227 15.27 -15.33 -4.98
C PHE A 227 16.17 -15.97 -3.91
N HIS A 228 15.92 -17.23 -3.61
CA HIS A 228 16.70 -17.98 -2.64
C HIS A 228 18.16 -18.18 -3.11
N ALA A 229 19.09 -18.18 -2.15
CA ALA A 229 20.52 -18.42 -2.35
C ALA A 229 21.27 -17.40 -3.24
N GLU A 230 20.77 -16.16 -3.34
CA GLU A 230 21.45 -15.05 -4.03
C GLU A 230 21.71 -13.87 -3.07
N PRO A 231 22.64 -12.95 -3.39
CA PRO A 231 22.71 -11.69 -2.66
C PRO A 231 21.33 -11.03 -2.55
N GLY A 232 20.99 -10.52 -1.37
CA GLY A 232 19.65 -9.99 -1.10
C GLY A 232 18.60 -11.02 -0.66
N ALA A 233 18.96 -12.31 -0.49
CA ALA A 233 18.06 -13.32 0.04
C ALA A 233 17.85 -13.16 1.56
N LEU A 234 16.61 -13.28 2.02
CA LEU A 234 16.29 -13.25 3.47
C LEU A 234 16.43 -14.62 4.12
N PHE A 235 16.46 -15.69 3.33
CA PHE A 235 16.62 -17.06 3.82
C PHE A 235 17.70 -17.79 3.04
N GLU A 236 18.42 -18.68 3.71
CA GLU A 236 19.28 -19.70 3.15
C GLU A 236 18.74 -21.10 3.44
N GLY A 237 19.17 -22.11 2.68
CA GLY A 237 18.63 -23.47 2.78
C GLY A 237 17.37 -23.70 1.96
N LYS A 238 16.76 -24.88 2.11
CA LYS A 238 15.55 -25.28 1.37
C LYS A 238 14.52 -25.93 2.29
N GLY A 239 13.24 -25.76 1.96
CA GLY A 239 12.13 -26.40 2.67
C GLY A 239 12.08 -26.02 4.15
N GLU A 240 11.90 -26.99 5.03
CA GLU A 240 11.84 -26.79 6.49
C GLU A 240 13.20 -26.45 7.12
N ALA A 241 14.30 -26.74 6.42
CA ALA A 241 15.66 -26.42 6.87
C ALA A 241 16.13 -25.00 6.49
N LYS A 242 15.24 -24.14 5.99
CA LYS A 242 15.59 -22.77 5.69
C LYS A 242 15.79 -21.97 6.99
N THR A 243 16.86 -21.17 7.03
CA THR A 243 17.17 -20.27 8.14
C THR A 243 17.28 -18.83 7.64
N PRO A 244 16.94 -17.82 8.46
CA PRO A 244 17.19 -16.44 8.09
C PRO A 244 18.67 -16.17 7.86
N THR A 245 19.00 -15.45 6.79
CA THR A 245 20.33 -14.85 6.59
C THR A 245 20.50 -13.66 7.55
N LYS A 246 21.72 -13.10 7.63
CA LYS A 246 21.94 -11.83 8.36
C LYS A 246 21.03 -10.69 7.86
N LEU A 247 20.73 -10.67 6.55
CA LEU A 247 19.79 -9.72 5.98
C LEU A 247 18.35 -10.06 6.42
N GLY A 248 18.00 -11.34 6.48
CA GLY A 248 16.71 -11.82 6.97
C GLY A 248 16.48 -11.46 8.44
N GLU A 249 17.50 -11.64 9.29
CA GLU A 249 17.44 -11.21 10.69
C GLU A 249 17.21 -9.70 10.79
N LEU A 250 17.94 -8.90 10.01
CA LEU A 250 17.74 -7.45 9.97
C LEU A 250 16.33 -7.07 9.51
N TYR A 251 15.79 -7.75 8.48
CA TYR A 251 14.41 -7.50 8.05
C TYR A 251 13.42 -7.84 9.16
N ARG A 252 13.58 -8.99 9.82
CA ARG A 252 12.77 -9.39 10.96
C ARG A 252 12.79 -8.34 12.07
N ASP A 253 13.99 -7.80 12.38
CA ASP A 253 14.21 -6.88 13.50
C ASP A 253 13.91 -5.40 13.13
N THR A 254 13.70 -5.10 11.85
CA THR A 254 13.20 -3.78 11.40
C THR A 254 11.81 -3.54 12.00
N ALA A 255 11.51 -2.30 12.39
CA ALA A 255 10.22 -1.93 12.98
C ALA A 255 9.04 -2.42 12.14
N ARG A 256 8.04 -2.95 12.83
CA ARG A 256 6.80 -3.48 12.26
C ARG A 256 5.87 -2.36 11.82
#